data_ac5407f728ab739dbd03dbb5ddae5e90
#
_entry.id   ac5407f728ab739dbd03dbb5ddae5e90
#
_cell.length_a   1.000
_cell.length_b   1.000
_cell.length_c   1.000
_cell.angle_alpha   90.00
_cell.angle_beta   90.00
_cell.angle_gamma   90.00
#
_symmetry.space_group_name_H-M   'P 1'
#
loop_
_entity.id
_entity.type
_entity.pdbx_description
1 polymer ?
#
loop_
_entity_poly.entity_id
_entity_poly.type
_entity_poly.pdbx_seq_one_letter_code
_entity_poly.pdbx_strand_id
1 'polypeptide(L)'
;SQATVSRVLRGSPLVNADTRKRVLDAVQELNYKVDRRASSLRTQRAGTLALLLFEDPTEDGSQINPFFLSLLGSITRACARHNHDLLVSFQQLSDDWHADYEDSMKADGLILLGYGDYVDYRPKLEKLVEQGTHFVRWGAVLPGQPGVSIGCDNVAGGRLVGEHLLG
;
A
#
# COMPACT_ATOMS: atom_id res chain seq x y z
N SER A 1 -9.74 -3.12 33.86
CA SER A 1 -9.77 -1.79 33.24
C SER A 1 -9.68 -1.91 31.74
N GLN A 2 -10.15 -0.91 31.01
CA GLN A 2 -10.07 -0.85 29.55
C GLN A 2 -8.62 -1.00 29.03
N ALA A 3 -7.68 -0.43 29.75
CA ALA A 3 -6.25 -0.54 29.44
C ALA A 3 -5.75 -2.00 29.49
N THR A 4 -6.21 -2.79 30.45
CA THR A 4 -5.84 -4.20 30.58
C THR A 4 -6.41 -5.04 29.43
N VAL A 5 -7.68 -4.82 29.08
CA VAL A 5 -8.30 -5.48 27.92
C VAL A 5 -7.54 -5.16 26.64
N SER A 6 -7.22 -3.90 26.39
CA SER A 6 -6.45 -3.46 25.23
C SER A 6 -5.04 -4.09 25.20
N ARG A 7 -4.36 -4.25 26.33
CA ARG A 7 -3.04 -4.90 26.41
C ARG A 7 -3.15 -6.40 26.09
N VAL A 8 -4.17 -7.08 26.60
CA VAL A 8 -4.40 -8.52 26.32
C VAL A 8 -4.65 -8.74 24.83
N LEU A 9 -5.55 -7.94 24.23
CA LEU A 9 -5.92 -8.07 22.83
C LEU A 9 -4.73 -7.79 21.87
N ARG A 10 -3.75 -7.01 22.31
CA ARG A 10 -2.50 -6.75 21.57
C ARG A 10 -1.39 -7.75 21.87
N GLY A 11 -1.65 -8.80 22.66
CA GLY A 11 -0.65 -9.80 22.98
C GLY A 11 0.46 -9.34 23.93
N SER A 12 0.29 -8.22 24.64
CA SER A 12 1.33 -7.67 25.53
C SER A 12 1.79 -8.70 26.57
N PRO A 13 3.12 -8.92 26.75
CA PRO A 13 3.63 -9.83 27.74
C PRO A 13 3.47 -9.33 29.19
N LEU A 14 3.13 -8.05 29.38
CA LEU A 14 3.00 -7.41 30.68
C LEU A 14 1.73 -7.80 31.46
N VAL A 15 0.88 -8.64 30.89
CA VAL A 15 -0.36 -9.10 31.54
C VAL A 15 -0.19 -10.56 31.97
N ASN A 16 -0.44 -10.85 33.25
CA ASN A 16 -0.33 -12.21 33.78
C ASN A 16 -1.30 -13.18 33.10
N ALA A 17 -0.98 -14.49 33.16
CA ALA A 17 -1.70 -15.53 32.44
C ALA A 17 -3.19 -15.62 32.85
N ASP A 18 -3.49 -15.51 34.14
CA ASP A 18 -4.89 -15.62 34.66
C ASP A 18 -5.74 -14.43 34.16
N THR A 19 -5.20 -13.22 34.22
CA THR A 19 -5.91 -12.04 33.72
C THR A 19 -6.10 -12.12 32.20
N ARG A 20 -5.09 -12.62 31.47
CA ARG A 20 -5.18 -12.83 30.02
C ARG A 20 -6.30 -13.82 29.69
N LYS A 21 -6.33 -14.96 30.37
CA LYS A 21 -7.37 -15.98 30.19
C LYS A 21 -8.78 -15.39 30.43
N ARG A 22 -8.99 -14.76 31.56
CA ARG A 22 -10.31 -14.15 31.92
C ARG A 22 -10.77 -13.12 30.87
N VAL A 23 -9.86 -12.33 30.33
CA VAL A 23 -10.20 -11.32 29.28
C VAL A 23 -10.55 -12.03 27.98
N LEU A 24 -9.79 -13.04 27.57
CA LEU A 24 -10.06 -13.78 26.33
C LEU A 24 -11.39 -14.56 26.41
N ASP A 25 -11.67 -15.18 27.54
CA ASP A 25 -12.94 -15.87 27.79
C ASP A 25 -14.14 -14.89 27.70
N ALA A 26 -14.03 -13.71 28.30
CA ALA A 26 -15.05 -12.66 28.21
C ALA A 26 -15.20 -12.10 26.78
N VAL A 27 -14.10 -11.92 26.04
CA VAL A 27 -14.12 -11.50 24.63
C VAL A 27 -14.88 -12.50 23.76
N GLN A 28 -14.65 -13.79 24.00
CA GLN A 28 -15.33 -14.88 23.28
C GLN A 28 -16.82 -14.96 23.66
N GLU A 29 -17.15 -14.90 24.95
CA GLU A 29 -18.54 -14.95 25.46
C GLU A 29 -19.38 -13.78 24.92
N LEU A 30 -18.80 -12.56 24.91
CA LEU A 30 -19.47 -11.37 24.45
C LEU A 30 -19.40 -11.17 22.92
N ASN A 31 -18.77 -12.10 22.18
CA ASN A 31 -18.47 -11.95 20.75
C ASN A 31 -17.89 -10.57 20.42
N TYR A 32 -17.03 -10.06 21.32
CA TYR A 32 -16.48 -8.72 21.22
C TYR A 32 -15.44 -8.66 20.10
N LYS A 33 -15.68 -7.79 19.12
CA LYS A 33 -14.73 -7.49 18.05
C LYS A 33 -14.09 -6.12 18.33
N VAL A 34 -12.75 -6.07 18.25
CA VAL A 34 -12.04 -4.80 18.35
C VAL A 34 -12.47 -3.90 17.19
N ASP A 35 -12.99 -2.72 17.53
CA ASP A 35 -13.25 -1.72 16.52
C ASP A 35 -11.90 -1.21 15.96
N ARG A 36 -11.60 -1.62 14.74
CA ARG A 36 -10.37 -1.20 14.05
C ARG A 36 -10.32 0.31 13.87
N ARG A 37 -11.47 0.99 13.66
CA ARG A 37 -11.53 2.44 13.48
C ARG A 37 -11.12 3.18 14.75
N ALA A 38 -11.65 2.77 15.91
CA ALA A 38 -11.24 3.33 17.20
C ALA A 38 -9.77 3.04 17.53
N SER A 39 -9.23 1.93 17.06
CA SER A 39 -7.82 1.59 17.20
C SER A 39 -6.94 2.43 16.26
N SER A 40 -7.33 2.62 15.00
CA SER A 40 -6.59 3.41 14.01
C SER A 40 -6.47 4.87 14.41
N LEU A 41 -7.54 5.49 14.89
CA LEU A 41 -7.51 6.86 15.41
C LEU A 41 -6.48 7.05 16.54
N ARG A 42 -6.33 6.05 17.41
CA ARG A 42 -5.38 6.12 18.52
C ARG A 42 -3.94 5.84 18.11
N THR A 43 -3.75 4.95 17.14
CA THR A 43 -2.42 4.57 16.63
C THR A 43 -1.94 5.46 15.50
N GLN A 44 -2.82 6.31 14.95
CA GLN A 44 -2.63 7.08 13.73
C GLN A 44 -2.17 6.20 12.55
N ARG A 45 -2.73 4.97 12.48
CA ARG A 45 -2.46 4.02 11.41
C ARG A 45 -3.75 3.40 10.90
N ALA A 46 -3.96 3.44 9.59
CA ALA A 46 -5.09 2.84 8.92
C ALA A 46 -5.00 1.30 8.87
N GLY A 47 -3.78 0.77 8.84
CA GLY A 47 -3.52 -0.65 8.57
C GLY A 47 -3.85 -1.03 7.13
N THR A 48 -3.87 -0.06 6.23
CA THR A 48 -4.26 -0.18 4.83
C THR A 48 -3.19 0.45 3.94
N LEU A 49 -2.86 -0.17 2.83
CA LEU A 49 -2.10 0.43 1.75
C LEU A 49 -3.04 0.72 0.58
N ALA A 50 -2.90 1.87 -0.07
CA ALA A 50 -3.67 2.19 -1.26
C ALA A 50 -2.84 1.91 -2.51
N LEU A 51 -3.40 1.12 -3.43
CA LEU A 51 -2.84 0.88 -4.74
C LEU A 51 -3.61 1.72 -5.75
N LEU A 52 -2.92 2.65 -6.40
CA LEU A 52 -3.45 3.48 -7.45
C LEU A 52 -3.04 2.88 -8.80
N LEU A 53 -4.05 2.45 -9.56
CA LEU A 53 -3.87 1.99 -10.94
C LEU A 53 -3.97 3.18 -11.87
N PHE A 54 -2.96 3.33 -12.72
CA PHE A 54 -2.96 4.30 -13.82
C PHE A 54 -3.43 3.58 -15.07
N GLU A 55 -4.46 4.12 -15.71
CA GLU A 55 -4.99 3.55 -16.93
C GLU A 55 -3.99 3.70 -18.09
N ASP A 56 -3.96 2.68 -18.94
CA ASP A 56 -3.35 2.80 -20.25
C ASP A 56 -4.24 3.72 -21.10
N PRO A 57 -3.70 4.77 -21.71
CA PRO A 57 -4.46 5.68 -22.58
C PRO A 57 -4.90 5.03 -23.91
N THR A 58 -4.86 3.71 -24.05
CA THR A 58 -5.39 3.02 -25.22
C THR A 58 -6.91 3.24 -25.36
N GLU A 59 -7.38 3.42 -26.59
CA GLU A 59 -8.77 3.76 -26.93
C GLU A 59 -9.82 2.76 -26.43
N ASP A 60 -9.40 1.55 -26.07
CA ASP A 60 -10.24 0.50 -25.49
C ASP A 60 -10.01 0.38 -23.97
N GLY A 61 -10.50 1.34 -23.21
CA GLY A 61 -10.44 1.38 -21.74
C GLY A 61 -11.15 0.22 -21.01
N SER A 62 -11.46 -0.87 -21.71
CA SER A 62 -12.24 -2.00 -21.19
C SER A 62 -11.41 -3.06 -20.47
N GLN A 63 -10.08 -3.07 -20.60
CA GLN A 63 -9.26 -4.17 -20.07
C GLN A 63 -8.03 -3.68 -19.30
N ILE A 64 -7.97 -4.04 -18.02
CA ILE A 64 -6.72 -3.94 -17.25
C ILE A 64 -5.72 -4.97 -17.83
N ASN A 65 -4.51 -4.53 -18.16
CA ASN A 65 -3.47 -5.42 -18.65
C ASN A 65 -3.27 -6.62 -17.69
N PRO A 66 -3.32 -7.88 -18.19
CA PRO A 66 -3.16 -9.08 -17.36
C PRO A 66 -1.88 -9.11 -16.50
N PHE A 67 -0.82 -8.44 -16.94
CA PHE A 67 0.40 -8.27 -16.15
C PHE A 67 0.10 -7.55 -14.82
N PHE A 68 -0.63 -6.43 -14.86
CA PHE A 68 -0.98 -5.70 -13.64
C PHE A 68 -1.95 -6.47 -12.75
N LEU A 69 -2.85 -7.28 -13.30
CA LEU A 69 -3.71 -8.16 -12.51
C LEU A 69 -2.89 -9.23 -11.78
N SER A 70 -1.87 -9.81 -12.43
CA SER A 70 -0.95 -10.76 -11.80
C SER A 70 -0.14 -10.11 -10.67
N LEU A 71 0.36 -8.89 -10.91
CA LEU A 71 1.11 -8.12 -9.92
C LEU A 71 0.21 -7.72 -8.74
N LEU A 72 -1.02 -7.29 -9.00
CA LEU A 72 -2.04 -7.01 -7.98
C LEU A 72 -2.26 -8.22 -7.06
N GLY A 73 -2.41 -9.42 -7.63
CA GLY A 73 -2.53 -10.65 -6.83
C GLY A 73 -1.32 -10.93 -5.94
N SER A 74 -0.12 -10.59 -6.40
CA SER A 74 1.12 -10.74 -5.63
C SER A 74 1.23 -9.70 -4.52
N ILE A 75 0.87 -8.44 -4.80
CA ILE A 75 0.83 -7.34 -3.83
C ILE A 75 -0.20 -7.66 -2.74
N THR A 76 -1.41 -8.10 -3.11
CA THR A 76 -2.46 -8.48 -2.14
C THR A 76 -1.97 -9.54 -1.16
N ARG A 77 -1.29 -10.58 -1.66
CA ARG A 77 -0.70 -11.61 -0.78
C ARG A 77 0.39 -11.05 0.13
N ALA A 78 1.19 -10.12 -0.36
CA ALA A 78 2.22 -9.46 0.44
C ALA A 78 1.60 -8.60 1.55
N CYS A 79 0.60 -7.78 1.23
CA CYS A 79 -0.14 -6.98 2.21
C CYS A 79 -0.73 -7.85 3.32
N ALA A 80 -1.41 -8.95 2.95
CA ALA A 80 -2.00 -9.87 3.91
C ALA A 80 -0.95 -10.49 4.85
N ARG A 81 0.24 -10.89 4.35
CA ARG A 81 1.33 -11.41 5.19
C ARG A 81 1.86 -10.37 6.19
N HIS A 82 1.75 -9.10 5.87
CA HIS A 82 2.15 -8.00 6.73
C HIS A 82 1.01 -7.38 7.52
N ASN A 83 -0.17 -8.05 7.57
CA ASN A 83 -1.38 -7.58 8.27
C ASN A 83 -1.87 -6.21 7.79
N HIS A 84 -1.74 -5.92 6.50
CA HIS A 84 -2.31 -4.75 5.87
C HIS A 84 -3.44 -5.14 4.92
N ASP A 85 -4.50 -4.34 4.93
CA ASP A 85 -5.53 -4.40 3.90
C ASP A 85 -5.02 -3.65 2.64
N LEU A 86 -5.53 -4.00 1.46
CA LEU A 86 -5.21 -3.31 0.21
C LEU A 86 -6.46 -2.63 -0.34
N LEU A 87 -6.41 -1.32 -0.41
CA LEU A 87 -7.42 -0.49 -1.09
C LEU A 87 -6.96 -0.29 -2.53
N VAL A 88 -7.75 -0.74 -3.49
CA VAL A 88 -7.45 -0.57 -4.92
C VAL A 88 -8.31 0.54 -5.48
N SER A 89 -7.70 1.52 -6.10
CA SER A 89 -8.37 2.64 -6.76
C SER A 89 -7.74 2.88 -8.13
N PHE A 90 -8.56 3.30 -9.09
CA PHE A 90 -8.03 3.89 -10.31
C PHE A 90 -7.51 5.29 -10.04
N GLN A 91 -6.63 5.77 -10.93
CA GLN A 91 -6.09 7.12 -10.86
C GLN A 91 -7.22 8.11 -10.62
N GLN A 92 -7.12 8.85 -9.54
CA GLN A 92 -8.07 9.91 -9.24
C GLN A 92 -7.58 11.23 -9.86
N LEU A 93 -8.52 12.03 -10.32
CA LEU A 93 -8.27 13.39 -10.83
C LEU A 93 -7.82 14.37 -9.74
N SER A 94 -7.74 13.91 -8.49
CA SER A 94 -7.26 14.71 -7.37
C SER A 94 -5.82 15.17 -7.56
N ASP A 95 -5.55 16.39 -7.12
CA ASP A 95 -4.22 16.99 -7.14
C ASP A 95 -3.45 16.79 -5.83
N ASP A 96 -4.07 16.14 -4.83
CA ASP A 96 -3.47 15.91 -3.52
C ASP A 96 -3.74 14.51 -2.97
N TRP A 97 -2.97 13.54 -3.45
CA TRP A 97 -3.09 12.16 -2.98
C TRP A 97 -2.67 11.97 -1.52
N HIS A 98 -1.79 12.83 -0.96
CA HIS A 98 -1.45 12.78 0.46
C HIS A 98 -2.68 13.06 1.31
N ALA A 99 -3.36 14.19 1.06
CA ALA A 99 -4.59 14.55 1.76
C ALA A 99 -5.70 13.50 1.58
N ASP A 100 -5.83 12.94 0.38
CA ASP A 100 -6.87 11.96 0.07
C ASP A 100 -6.68 10.62 0.78
N TYR A 101 -5.45 10.22 1.08
CA TYR A 101 -5.14 8.89 1.62
C TYR A 101 -4.51 8.92 3.01
N GLU A 102 -3.39 9.59 3.22
CA GLU A 102 -2.70 9.60 4.52
C GLU A 102 -3.39 10.51 5.53
N ASP A 103 -3.63 11.78 5.22
CA ASP A 103 -4.30 12.72 6.12
C ASP A 103 -5.72 12.29 6.44
N SER A 104 -6.43 11.74 5.46
CA SER A 104 -7.78 11.19 5.66
C SER A 104 -7.81 9.85 6.40
N MET A 105 -6.64 9.29 6.73
CA MET A 105 -6.47 7.98 7.36
C MET A 105 -7.11 6.82 6.57
N LYS A 106 -7.21 6.93 5.26
CA LYS A 106 -7.66 5.84 4.37
C LYS A 106 -6.56 4.82 4.15
N ALA A 107 -5.30 5.27 4.09
CA ALA A 107 -4.14 4.41 3.89
C ALA A 107 -2.91 4.96 4.62
N ASP A 108 -1.98 4.08 4.97
CA ASP A 108 -0.69 4.41 5.59
C ASP A 108 0.41 4.63 4.54
N GLY A 109 0.10 4.46 3.27
CA GLY A 109 1.02 4.66 2.17
C GLY A 109 0.42 4.23 0.84
N LEU A 110 1.11 4.61 -0.24
CA LEU A 110 0.64 4.46 -1.62
C LEU A 110 1.52 3.51 -2.43
N ILE A 111 0.89 2.70 -3.26
CA ILE A 111 1.55 1.89 -4.29
C ILE A 111 1.04 2.40 -5.63
N LEU A 112 1.93 2.97 -6.44
CA LEU A 112 1.60 3.52 -7.75
C LEU A 112 1.94 2.48 -8.82
N LEU A 113 0.92 1.99 -9.54
CA LEU A 113 1.03 0.89 -10.47
C LEU A 113 0.35 1.21 -11.80
N GLY A 114 1.05 1.09 -12.89
CA GLY A 114 0.45 1.21 -14.22
C GLY A 114 1.36 1.86 -15.25
N TYR A 115 0.77 2.11 -16.40
CA TYR A 115 1.37 2.90 -17.46
C TYR A 115 1.22 4.39 -17.12
N GLY A 116 2.16 5.15 -17.48
CA GLY A 116 2.10 6.60 -17.36
C GLY A 116 3.45 7.16 -17.72
N ASP A 117 3.45 8.21 -18.52
CA ASP A 117 4.69 8.92 -18.73
C ASP A 117 5.10 9.54 -17.39
N TYR A 118 6.29 9.13 -16.92
CA TYR A 118 6.87 9.68 -15.69
C TYR A 118 6.92 11.22 -15.73
N VAL A 119 7.08 11.79 -16.90
CA VAL A 119 7.18 13.26 -17.10
C VAL A 119 5.88 13.94 -16.66
N ASP A 120 4.74 13.38 -17.01
CA ASP A 120 3.43 13.96 -16.67
C ASP A 120 3.11 13.90 -15.16
N TYR A 121 3.61 12.89 -14.48
CA TYR A 121 3.35 12.70 -13.04
C TYR A 121 4.44 13.25 -12.12
N ARG A 122 5.55 13.69 -12.69
CA ARG A 122 6.70 14.18 -11.91
C ARG A 122 6.31 15.25 -10.87
N PRO A 123 5.54 16.29 -11.20
CA PRO A 123 5.16 17.30 -10.22
C PRO A 123 4.33 16.73 -9.05
N LYS A 124 3.45 15.75 -9.32
CA LYS A 124 2.69 15.07 -8.28
C LYS A 124 3.58 14.22 -7.37
N LEU A 125 4.58 13.53 -7.93
CA LEU A 125 5.53 12.74 -7.16
C LEU A 125 6.44 13.63 -6.30
N GLU A 126 6.88 14.77 -6.82
CA GLU A 126 7.66 15.77 -6.07
C GLU A 126 6.84 16.31 -4.89
N LYS A 127 5.57 16.62 -5.10
CA LYS A 127 4.64 17.04 -4.03
C LYS A 127 4.50 15.96 -2.96
N LEU A 128 4.36 14.69 -3.32
CA LEU A 128 4.31 13.58 -2.35
C LEU A 128 5.59 13.51 -1.49
N VAL A 129 6.76 13.71 -2.11
CA VAL A 129 8.04 13.76 -1.39
C VAL A 129 8.08 14.94 -0.42
N GLU A 130 7.67 16.13 -0.87
CA GLU A 130 7.62 17.36 -0.03
C GLU A 130 6.68 17.20 1.17
N GLN A 131 5.55 16.51 0.97
CA GLN A 131 4.56 16.22 2.02
C GLN A 131 4.99 15.08 2.95
N GLY A 132 6.09 14.37 2.65
CA GLY A 132 6.56 13.22 3.44
C GLY A 132 5.70 11.97 3.28
N THR A 133 4.94 11.86 2.18
CA THR A 133 4.08 10.71 1.89
C THR A 133 4.88 9.42 1.73
N HIS A 134 4.40 8.35 2.32
CA HIS A 134 4.97 7.02 2.12
C HIS A 134 4.49 6.42 0.81
N PHE A 135 5.32 6.37 -0.20
CA PHE A 135 4.93 5.76 -1.46
C PHE A 135 6.04 4.99 -2.16
N VAL A 136 5.62 4.03 -2.96
CA VAL A 136 6.46 3.26 -3.87
C VAL A 136 5.81 3.24 -5.25
N ARG A 137 6.62 3.29 -6.29
CA ARG A 137 6.18 3.25 -7.67
C ARG A 137 6.75 2.05 -8.40
N TRP A 138 5.90 1.36 -9.16
CA TRP A 138 6.36 0.40 -10.15
C TRP A 138 6.78 1.13 -11.43
N GLY A 139 7.98 0.85 -11.92
CA GLY A 139 8.47 1.43 -13.17
C GLY A 139 10.00 1.44 -13.26
N ALA A 140 10.51 2.06 -14.31
CA ALA A 140 11.95 2.20 -14.50
C ALA A 140 12.61 2.91 -13.31
N VAL A 141 13.78 2.46 -12.91
CA VAL A 141 14.61 3.10 -11.90
C VAL A 141 15.59 4.02 -12.61
N LEU A 142 15.32 5.32 -12.58
CA LEU A 142 16.14 6.34 -13.25
C LEU A 142 16.76 7.29 -12.22
N PRO A 143 17.95 7.85 -12.48
CA PRO A 143 18.56 8.85 -11.61
C PRO A 143 17.67 10.09 -11.41
N GLY A 144 17.63 10.61 -10.19
CA GLY A 144 16.89 11.84 -9.86
C GLY A 144 15.37 11.72 -9.88
N GLN A 145 14.83 10.52 -9.84
CA GLN A 145 13.38 10.31 -9.68
C GLN A 145 12.94 10.58 -8.25
N PRO A 146 11.79 11.26 -8.04
CA PRO A 146 11.21 11.45 -6.72
C PRO A 146 10.72 10.11 -6.14
N GLY A 147 10.98 9.89 -4.85
CA GLY A 147 10.50 8.73 -4.12
C GLY A 147 11.23 7.43 -4.45
N VAL A 148 10.59 6.29 -4.13
CA VAL A 148 11.14 4.96 -4.35
C VAL A 148 10.50 4.31 -5.56
N SER A 149 11.33 3.89 -6.53
CA SER A 149 10.88 3.12 -7.70
C SER A 149 11.37 1.68 -7.59
N ILE A 150 10.50 0.75 -7.96
CA ILE A 150 10.79 -0.69 -8.05
C ILE A 150 10.49 -1.13 -9.48
N GLY A 151 11.44 -1.77 -10.14
CA GLY A 151 11.27 -2.26 -11.51
C GLY A 151 12.50 -2.92 -12.06
N CYS A 152 12.44 -3.28 -13.34
CA CYS A 152 13.53 -3.90 -14.07
C CYS A 152 14.33 -2.84 -14.85
N ASP A 153 15.61 -3.12 -15.06
CA ASP A 153 16.42 -2.38 -16.04
C ASP A 153 16.08 -2.90 -17.45
N ASN A 154 15.05 -2.32 -18.04
CA ASN A 154 14.56 -2.71 -19.36
C ASN A 154 15.55 -2.32 -20.48
N VAL A 155 16.42 -1.32 -20.25
CA VAL A 155 17.45 -0.92 -21.22
C VAL A 155 18.54 -1.98 -21.27
N ALA A 156 19.04 -2.41 -20.11
CA ALA A 156 20.00 -3.52 -20.04
C ALA A 156 19.42 -4.81 -20.60
N GLY A 157 18.16 -5.12 -20.28
CA GLY A 157 17.43 -6.28 -20.79
C GLY A 157 17.32 -6.26 -22.33
N GLY A 158 16.88 -5.14 -22.89
CA GLY A 158 16.79 -4.95 -24.35
C GLY A 158 18.13 -5.07 -25.04
N ARG A 159 19.19 -4.51 -24.45
CA ARG A 159 20.55 -4.64 -24.98
C ARG A 159 21.02 -6.10 -25.02
N LEU A 160 20.83 -6.85 -23.93
CA LEU A 160 21.21 -8.27 -23.86
C LEU A 160 20.49 -9.12 -24.94
N VAL A 161 19.19 -8.85 -25.16
CA VAL A 161 18.43 -9.50 -26.24
C VAL A 161 18.99 -9.11 -27.62
N GLY A 162 19.27 -7.83 -27.84
CA GLY A 162 19.85 -7.35 -29.10
C GLY A 162 21.23 -7.99 -29.38
N GLU A 163 22.10 -8.02 -28.39
CA GLU A 163 23.42 -8.67 -28.50
C GLU A 163 23.29 -10.18 -28.81
N HIS A 164 22.35 -10.86 -28.19
CA HIS A 164 22.10 -12.29 -28.42
C HIS A 164 21.57 -12.60 -29.83
N LEU A 165 20.74 -11.72 -30.38
CA LEU A 165 20.17 -11.89 -31.71
C LEU A 165 21.13 -11.49 -32.86
N LEU A 166 22.10 -10.65 -32.59
CA LEU A 166 23.06 -10.14 -33.57
C LEU A 166 24.41 -10.88 -33.55
N GLY A 167 24.70 -11.65 -32.52
CA GLY A 167 25.94 -12.45 -32.38
C GLY A 167 25.76 -13.89 -32.75
#